data_0afac0b846c66c5544edd57613ece5d7
#
_entry.id   0afac0b846c66c5544edd57613ece5d7
#
_cell.length_a   1.000
_cell.length_b   1.000
_cell.length_c   1.000
_cell.angle_alpha   90.00
_cell.angle_beta   90.00
_cell.angle_gamma   90.00
#
_symmetry.space_group_name_H-M   'P 1'
#
loop_
_entity.id
_entity.type
_entity.pdbx_description
1 polymer ?
#
loop_
_entity_poly.entity_id
_entity_poly.type
_entity_poly.pdbx_seq_one_letter_code
_entity_poly.pdbx_strand_id
1 'polypeptide(L)'
;MKSEHQFQNILEPHRRALSKLELELGFFLRDVGNIDVFSVQSRIKSRDSSITKSKRLGLKLEELDDLAGLRIIVGTRSEISVLERFFTRQEVGNDLTVLKRLDHSKKDGYRALHLVVELKSHYQRSIHPGRVEIQLQTIFENAFNFLSMSWRYKNAIEMSQEWNQQFSKLSSTLNTLESIVSSLHSQLVESTSVDADSPLTPHSFRVIAKQEFNEQIDIDDATDYCRWYSNIGCKANGHLRGFFR
;
A
#
# COMPACT_ATOMS: atom_id res chain seq x y z
N MET A 1 17.71 -3.78 -32.65
CA MET A 1 16.64 -3.22 -31.79
C MET A 1 15.45 -4.18 -31.84
N LYS A 2 14.93 -4.67 -30.68
CA LYS A 2 13.76 -5.57 -30.68
C LYS A 2 12.55 -4.86 -31.29
N SER A 3 11.77 -5.55 -32.13
CA SER A 3 10.55 -5.01 -32.71
C SER A 3 9.51 -4.70 -31.62
N GLU A 4 8.47 -3.92 -31.96
CA GLU A 4 7.36 -3.65 -31.01
C GLU A 4 6.70 -4.95 -30.54
N HIS A 5 6.48 -5.88 -31.46
CA HIS A 5 5.91 -7.19 -31.13
C HIS A 5 6.79 -7.98 -30.14
N GLN A 6 8.11 -7.96 -30.29
CA GLN A 6 9.03 -8.62 -29.34
C GLN A 6 8.96 -7.94 -27.96
N PHE A 7 8.83 -6.61 -27.90
CA PHE A 7 8.68 -5.89 -26.63
C PHE A 7 7.37 -6.25 -25.93
N GLN A 8 6.27 -6.34 -26.67
CA GLN A 8 4.97 -6.75 -26.09
C GLN A 8 5.02 -8.18 -25.54
N ASN A 9 5.71 -9.11 -26.21
CA ASN A 9 5.89 -10.46 -25.70
C ASN A 9 6.69 -10.51 -24.38
N ILE A 10 7.66 -9.60 -24.20
CA ILE A 10 8.38 -9.46 -22.94
C ILE A 10 7.47 -8.91 -21.84
N LEU A 11 6.60 -7.96 -22.18
CA LEU A 11 5.71 -7.32 -21.20
C LEU A 11 4.57 -8.22 -20.71
N GLU A 12 4.11 -9.15 -21.53
CA GLU A 12 2.91 -9.94 -21.25
C GLU A 12 2.96 -10.70 -19.90
N PRO A 13 4.04 -11.39 -19.51
CA PRO A 13 4.14 -12.00 -18.18
C PRO A 13 4.04 -10.98 -17.03
N HIS A 14 4.62 -9.78 -17.21
CA HIS A 14 4.60 -8.71 -16.22
C HIS A 14 3.20 -8.13 -16.04
N ARG A 15 2.43 -7.98 -17.13
CA ARG A 15 1.04 -7.55 -17.10
C ARG A 15 0.16 -8.53 -16.34
N ARG A 16 0.32 -9.84 -16.60
CA ARG A 16 -0.43 -10.88 -15.87
C ARG A 16 -0.12 -10.86 -14.38
N ALA A 17 1.16 -10.73 -14.02
CA ALA A 17 1.56 -10.62 -12.63
C ALA A 17 0.94 -9.38 -11.97
N LEU A 18 0.95 -8.24 -12.64
CA LEU A 18 0.33 -7.00 -12.15
C LEU A 18 -1.18 -7.17 -11.95
N SER A 19 -1.90 -7.69 -12.94
CA SER A 19 -3.35 -7.90 -12.83
C SER A 19 -3.72 -8.87 -11.71
N LYS A 20 -2.92 -9.93 -11.49
CA LYS A 20 -3.13 -10.83 -10.36
C LYS A 20 -2.93 -10.11 -9.03
N LEU A 21 -1.85 -9.32 -8.89
CA LEU A 21 -1.59 -8.54 -7.68
C LEU A 21 -2.69 -7.53 -7.38
N GLU A 22 -3.20 -6.85 -8.40
CA GLU A 22 -4.32 -5.90 -8.24
C GLU A 22 -5.58 -6.60 -7.71
N LEU A 23 -5.88 -7.78 -8.23
CA LEU A 23 -7.02 -8.57 -7.80
C LEU A 23 -6.87 -9.04 -6.34
N GLU A 24 -5.73 -9.63 -5.98
CA GLU A 24 -5.43 -10.13 -4.63
C GLU A 24 -5.42 -8.97 -3.61
N LEU A 25 -4.82 -7.83 -3.98
CA LEU A 25 -4.85 -6.62 -3.16
C LEU A 25 -6.28 -6.12 -2.95
N GLY A 26 -7.12 -6.14 -3.99
CA GLY A 26 -8.52 -5.74 -3.90
C GLY A 26 -9.32 -6.63 -2.94
N PHE A 27 -9.08 -7.92 -2.91
CA PHE A 27 -9.68 -8.82 -1.92
C PHE A 27 -9.16 -8.52 -0.50
N PHE A 28 -7.85 -8.43 -0.34
CA PHE A 28 -7.23 -8.14 0.95
C PHE A 28 -7.74 -6.82 1.57
N LEU A 29 -7.79 -5.74 0.80
CA LEU A 29 -8.26 -4.45 1.30
C LEU A 29 -9.74 -4.45 1.69
N ARG A 30 -10.56 -5.31 1.06
CA ARG A 30 -11.96 -5.50 1.43
C ARG A 30 -12.10 -6.24 2.75
N ASP A 31 -11.28 -7.28 2.96
CA ASP A 31 -11.40 -8.17 4.10
C ASP A 31 -10.75 -7.59 5.37
N VAL A 32 -9.65 -6.84 5.23
CA VAL A 32 -8.86 -6.34 6.39
C VAL A 32 -9.45 -5.06 7.00
N GLY A 33 -10.28 -4.30 6.27
CA GLY A 33 -11.11 -3.18 6.77
C GLY A 33 -10.42 -2.02 7.53
N ASN A 34 -9.12 -2.14 7.87
CA ASN A 34 -8.40 -1.22 8.76
C ASN A 34 -7.18 -0.56 8.11
N ILE A 35 -7.14 -0.49 6.78
CA ILE A 35 -6.08 0.20 6.04
C ILE A 35 -6.71 1.32 5.23
N ASP A 36 -6.34 2.55 5.55
CA ASP A 36 -6.78 3.73 4.80
C ASP A 36 -5.89 3.93 3.58
N VAL A 37 -6.24 3.28 2.47
CA VAL A 37 -5.53 3.43 1.20
C VAL A 37 -5.97 4.72 0.53
N PHE A 38 -5.05 5.68 0.43
CA PHE A 38 -5.27 6.94 -0.28
C PHE A 38 -5.31 6.74 -1.79
N SER A 39 -4.41 5.91 -2.35
CA SER A 39 -4.34 5.68 -3.79
C SER A 39 -3.61 4.38 -4.12
N VAL A 40 -4.13 3.67 -5.13
CA VAL A 40 -3.44 2.56 -5.81
C VAL A 40 -3.24 2.96 -7.26
N GLN A 41 -2.01 2.89 -7.74
CA GLN A 41 -1.63 3.25 -9.09
C GLN A 41 -0.79 2.15 -9.73
N SER A 42 -1.23 1.64 -10.85
CA SER A 42 -0.47 0.68 -11.65
C SER A 42 0.09 1.33 -12.91
N ARG A 43 1.20 0.80 -13.37
CA ARG A 43 1.82 1.25 -14.61
C ARG A 43 2.58 0.14 -15.31
N ILE A 44 2.58 0.22 -16.63
CA ILE A 44 3.53 -0.48 -17.49
C ILE A 44 4.54 0.54 -18.01
N LYS A 45 5.82 0.22 -17.89
CA LYS A 45 6.90 1.10 -18.34
C LYS A 45 6.91 1.19 -19.86
N SER A 46 7.04 2.41 -20.40
CA SER A 46 7.14 2.63 -21.84
C SER A 46 8.38 1.95 -22.43
N ARG A 47 8.30 1.56 -23.69
CA ARG A 47 9.40 0.92 -24.43
C ARG A 47 10.68 1.76 -24.38
N ASP A 48 10.58 3.07 -24.66
CA ASP A 48 11.73 3.96 -24.72
C ASP A 48 12.41 4.10 -23.35
N SER A 49 11.60 4.24 -22.28
CA SER A 49 12.10 4.27 -20.90
C SER A 49 12.77 2.94 -20.51
N SER A 50 12.23 1.81 -20.97
CA SER A 50 12.79 0.49 -20.71
C SER A 50 14.13 0.29 -21.42
N ILE A 51 14.22 0.67 -22.70
CA ILE A 51 15.45 0.60 -23.49
C ILE A 51 16.52 1.52 -22.88
N THR A 52 16.17 2.73 -22.52
CA THR A 52 17.10 3.68 -21.88
C THR A 52 17.65 3.13 -20.57
N LYS A 53 16.78 2.54 -19.72
CA LYS A 53 17.20 1.93 -18.47
C LYS A 53 18.06 0.69 -18.68
N SER A 54 17.68 -0.18 -19.60
CA SER A 54 18.43 -1.38 -19.99
C SER A 54 19.85 -1.02 -20.41
N LYS A 55 20.02 -0.05 -21.31
CA LYS A 55 21.34 0.43 -21.75
C LYS A 55 22.16 1.01 -20.59
N ARG A 56 21.54 1.83 -19.74
CA ARG A 56 22.22 2.47 -18.59
C ARG A 56 22.75 1.44 -17.58
N LEU A 57 22.00 0.35 -17.37
CA LEU A 57 22.32 -0.69 -16.39
C LEU A 57 23.13 -1.86 -17.01
N GLY A 58 23.27 -1.94 -18.33
CA GLY A 58 23.88 -3.07 -19.01
C GLY A 58 23.08 -4.38 -18.90
N LEU A 59 21.78 -4.28 -18.63
CA LEU A 59 20.87 -5.41 -18.44
C LEU A 59 20.02 -5.67 -19.69
N LYS A 60 19.58 -6.90 -19.91
CA LYS A 60 18.55 -7.20 -20.92
C LYS A 60 17.19 -6.65 -20.45
N LEU A 61 16.27 -6.42 -21.39
CA LEU A 61 14.93 -5.91 -21.06
C LEU A 61 14.19 -6.85 -20.10
N GLU A 62 14.34 -8.16 -20.28
CA GLU A 62 13.73 -9.21 -19.49
C GLU A 62 14.26 -9.28 -18.05
N GLU A 63 15.41 -8.67 -17.79
CA GLU A 63 16.07 -8.62 -16.47
C GLU A 63 15.66 -7.39 -15.66
N LEU A 64 14.89 -6.46 -16.25
CA LEU A 64 14.41 -5.28 -15.55
C LEU A 64 13.28 -5.66 -14.59
N ASP A 65 13.40 -5.27 -13.33
CA ASP A 65 12.43 -5.57 -12.28
C ASP A 65 11.18 -4.64 -12.32
N ASP A 66 11.27 -3.49 -13.02
CA ASP A 66 10.26 -2.41 -13.00
C ASP A 66 9.54 -2.20 -14.34
N LEU A 67 9.43 -3.24 -15.16
CA LEU A 67 8.63 -3.21 -16.39
C LEU A 67 7.13 -3.05 -16.09
N ALA A 68 6.68 -3.65 -14.99
CA ALA A 68 5.38 -3.40 -14.38
C ALA A 68 5.58 -2.85 -12.97
N GLY A 69 4.75 -1.92 -12.55
CA GLY A 69 4.83 -1.29 -11.25
C GLY A 69 3.46 -1.09 -10.62
N LEU A 70 3.40 -1.26 -9.30
CA LEU A 70 2.24 -1.00 -8.45
C LEU A 70 2.67 -0.04 -7.35
N ARG A 71 2.03 1.13 -7.26
CA ARG A 71 2.27 2.07 -6.17
C ARG A 71 1.05 2.14 -5.28
N ILE A 72 1.25 1.97 -3.98
CA ILE A 72 0.22 2.05 -2.97
C ILE A 72 0.61 3.15 -1.99
N ILE A 73 -0.31 4.11 -1.81
CA ILE A 73 -0.13 5.26 -0.93
C ILE A 73 -1.12 5.11 0.22
N VAL A 74 -0.61 5.15 1.44
CA VAL A 74 -1.37 4.99 2.69
C VAL A 74 -1.16 6.17 3.63
N GLY A 75 -1.95 6.24 4.70
CA GLY A 75 -1.87 7.32 5.69
C GLY A 75 -0.61 7.26 6.55
N THR A 76 -0.21 6.06 6.97
CA THR A 76 0.81 5.86 8.01
C THR A 76 1.80 4.74 7.67
N ARG A 77 2.95 4.74 8.35
CA ARG A 77 3.94 3.66 8.22
C ARG A 77 3.50 2.33 8.83
N SER A 78 2.62 2.34 9.81
CA SER A 78 2.03 1.11 10.35
C SER A 78 1.24 0.36 9.29
N GLU A 79 0.51 1.07 8.44
CA GLU A 79 -0.22 0.50 7.31
C GLU A 79 0.72 -0.04 6.22
N ILE A 80 1.86 0.63 5.96
CA ILE A 80 2.92 0.06 5.10
C ILE A 80 3.37 -1.30 5.64
N SER A 81 3.56 -1.42 6.97
CA SER A 81 3.97 -2.67 7.58
C SER A 81 2.91 -3.77 7.47
N VAL A 82 1.62 -3.43 7.46
CA VAL A 82 0.53 -4.39 7.21
C VAL A 82 0.56 -4.86 5.76
N LEU A 83 0.68 -3.95 4.79
CA LEU A 83 0.79 -4.28 3.37
C LEU A 83 2.07 -5.09 3.08
N GLU A 84 3.19 -4.75 3.70
CA GLU A 84 4.41 -5.52 3.56
C GLU A 84 4.21 -6.97 4.02
N ARG A 85 3.57 -7.18 5.19
CA ARG A 85 3.25 -8.52 5.66
C ARG A 85 2.32 -9.28 4.71
N PHE A 86 1.33 -8.61 4.14
CA PHE A 86 0.46 -9.22 3.13
C PHE A 86 1.25 -9.73 1.94
N PHE A 87 2.15 -8.91 1.36
CA PHE A 87 2.94 -9.33 0.21
C PHE A 87 4.05 -10.35 0.54
N THR A 88 4.57 -10.37 1.78
CA THR A 88 5.67 -11.25 2.18
C THR A 88 5.20 -12.58 2.78
N ARG A 89 4.04 -12.61 3.42
CA ARG A 89 3.41 -13.86 3.84
C ARG A 89 2.76 -14.49 2.61
N GLN A 90 2.78 -15.82 2.54
CA GLN A 90 2.17 -16.60 1.44
C GLN A 90 0.64 -16.43 1.32
N GLU A 91 0.08 -15.37 1.90
CA GLU A 91 -1.34 -15.00 1.85
C GLU A 91 -1.76 -14.56 0.45
N VAL A 92 -0.81 -14.06 -0.36
CA VAL A 92 -1.04 -13.69 -1.77
C VAL A 92 -0.90 -14.92 -2.68
N GLY A 93 -1.65 -15.97 -2.39
CA GLY A 93 -1.59 -17.22 -3.14
C GLY A 93 -0.18 -17.82 -3.27
N ASN A 94 -0.04 -19.13 -3.34
CA ASN A 94 1.26 -19.83 -3.42
C ASN A 94 2.10 -19.49 -4.69
N ASP A 95 1.59 -18.62 -5.56
CA ASP A 95 2.18 -18.32 -6.86
C ASP A 95 3.07 -17.07 -6.88
N LEU A 96 3.05 -16.23 -5.82
CA LEU A 96 3.88 -15.03 -5.74
C LEU A 96 5.07 -15.26 -4.80
N THR A 97 6.22 -14.75 -5.21
CA THR A 97 7.46 -14.80 -4.40
C THR A 97 8.09 -13.43 -4.35
N VAL A 98 8.39 -12.92 -3.17
CA VAL A 98 9.18 -11.70 -3.01
C VAL A 98 10.65 -12.01 -3.30
N LEU A 99 11.18 -11.41 -4.36
CA LEU A 99 12.59 -11.56 -4.77
C LEU A 99 13.50 -10.55 -4.07
N LYS A 100 13.03 -9.32 -3.87
CA LYS A 100 13.81 -8.22 -3.30
C LYS A 100 12.95 -7.37 -2.39
N ARG A 101 13.54 -6.95 -1.30
CA ARG A 101 13.03 -5.94 -0.38
C ARG A 101 14.06 -4.81 -0.28
N LEU A 102 13.68 -3.61 -0.65
CA LEU A 102 14.57 -2.44 -0.67
C LEU A 102 13.91 -1.31 0.13
N ASP A 103 14.44 -1.05 1.30
CA ASP A 103 14.04 0.13 2.10
C ASP A 103 14.89 1.32 1.65
N HIS A 104 14.28 2.20 0.89
CA HIS A 104 14.93 3.40 0.40
C HIS A 104 14.76 4.52 1.43
N SER A 105 15.79 4.76 2.21
CA SER A 105 15.91 5.93 3.08
C SER A 105 17.17 6.69 2.68
N LYS A 106 17.03 7.68 1.82
CA LYS A 106 18.15 8.48 1.34
C LYS A 106 18.36 9.72 2.20
N LYS A 107 19.62 10.19 2.25
CA LYS A 107 19.99 11.42 2.97
C LYS A 107 19.27 12.68 2.45
N ASP A 108 18.81 12.66 1.20
CA ASP A 108 18.07 13.74 0.56
C ASP A 108 16.58 13.78 0.92
N GLY A 109 16.12 12.87 1.79
CA GLY A 109 14.74 12.77 2.27
C GLY A 109 13.84 11.83 1.46
N TYR A 110 14.34 11.23 0.37
CA TYR A 110 13.57 10.22 -0.36
C TYR A 110 13.35 9.00 0.53
N ARG A 111 12.08 8.57 0.65
CA ARG A 111 11.68 7.36 1.37
C ARG A 111 10.65 6.58 0.57
N ALA A 112 10.81 5.28 0.52
CA ALA A 112 9.84 4.35 -0.02
C ALA A 112 10.26 2.92 0.32
N LEU A 113 9.32 2.04 0.58
CA LEU A 113 9.58 0.60 0.63
C LEU A 113 9.27 0.01 -0.75
N HIS A 114 10.27 -0.59 -1.38
CA HIS A 114 10.11 -1.30 -2.65
C HIS A 114 10.19 -2.80 -2.44
N LEU A 115 9.23 -3.52 -2.99
CA LEU A 115 9.25 -4.97 -3.09
C LEU A 115 9.28 -5.35 -4.56
N VAL A 116 10.13 -6.29 -4.94
CA VAL A 116 10.06 -6.91 -6.27
C VAL A 116 9.47 -8.29 -6.08
N VAL A 117 8.30 -8.51 -6.66
CA VAL A 117 7.60 -9.79 -6.61
C VAL A 117 7.62 -10.47 -7.97
N GLU A 118 7.65 -11.78 -7.96
CA GLU A 118 7.64 -12.63 -9.15
C GLU A 118 6.46 -13.60 -9.09
N LEU A 119 5.70 -13.68 -10.19
CA LEU A 119 4.62 -14.65 -10.34
C LEU A 119 5.21 -15.97 -10.84
N LYS A 120 5.10 -17.01 -10.03
CA LYS A 120 5.40 -18.39 -10.46
C LYS A 120 4.28 -18.87 -11.37
N SER A 121 4.57 -18.99 -12.66
CA SER A 121 3.60 -19.52 -13.62
C SER A 121 3.59 -21.05 -13.55
N HIS A 122 2.53 -21.66 -13.08
CA HIS A 122 2.29 -23.09 -13.23
C HIS A 122 1.93 -23.49 -14.67
N TYR A 123 1.57 -22.52 -15.49
CA TYR A 123 1.23 -22.69 -16.93
C TYR A 123 2.27 -21.97 -17.80
N GLN A 124 3.51 -22.44 -17.74
CA GLN A 124 4.62 -21.80 -18.48
C GLN A 124 4.50 -22.03 -19.99
N ARG A 125 3.91 -21.07 -20.67
CA ARG A 125 4.26 -20.79 -22.10
C ARG A 125 5.28 -19.65 -22.23
N SER A 126 5.65 -19.00 -21.13
CA SER A 126 6.60 -17.88 -21.13
C SER A 126 7.96 -18.34 -20.62
N ILE A 127 9.02 -17.97 -21.34
CA ILE A 127 10.41 -18.27 -21.00
C ILE A 127 10.87 -17.44 -19.78
N HIS A 128 10.18 -16.32 -19.49
CA HIS A 128 10.52 -15.42 -18.41
C HIS A 128 9.36 -15.26 -17.44
N PRO A 129 9.61 -15.27 -16.12
CA PRO A 129 8.59 -15.01 -15.11
C PRO A 129 8.15 -13.54 -15.15
N GLY A 130 6.90 -13.30 -14.77
CA GLY A 130 6.38 -11.95 -14.63
C GLY A 130 6.82 -11.33 -13.31
N ARG A 131 7.41 -10.12 -13.35
CA ARG A 131 7.83 -9.37 -12.17
C ARG A 131 7.09 -8.07 -12.06
N VAL A 132 6.84 -7.63 -10.82
CA VAL A 132 6.22 -6.34 -10.51
C VAL A 132 7.01 -5.68 -9.40
N GLU A 133 7.37 -4.40 -9.59
CA GLU A 133 7.89 -3.55 -8.54
C GLU A 133 6.73 -2.92 -7.77
N ILE A 134 6.57 -3.27 -6.49
CA ILE A 134 5.58 -2.68 -5.59
C ILE A 134 6.27 -1.56 -4.83
N GLN A 135 5.69 -0.34 -4.86
CA GLN A 135 6.18 0.83 -4.15
C GLN A 135 5.16 1.21 -3.07
N LEU A 136 5.53 1.02 -1.80
CA LEU A 136 4.72 1.39 -0.65
C LEU A 136 5.23 2.72 -0.09
N GLN A 137 4.34 3.70 0.05
CA GLN A 137 4.67 5.06 0.50
C GLN A 137 3.54 5.59 1.37
N THR A 138 3.89 6.47 2.32
CA THR A 138 2.88 7.30 2.95
C THR A 138 2.53 8.50 2.07
N ILE A 139 1.44 9.20 2.40
CA ILE A 139 1.04 10.45 1.73
C ILE A 139 2.20 11.45 1.75
N PHE A 140 2.89 11.58 2.89
CA PHE A 140 3.99 12.54 3.07
C PHE A 140 5.23 12.15 2.26
N GLU A 141 5.58 10.87 2.24
CA GLU A 141 6.67 10.34 1.42
C GLU A 141 6.38 10.52 -0.07
N ASN A 142 5.16 10.23 -0.51
CA ASN A 142 4.75 10.42 -1.89
C ASN A 142 4.79 11.92 -2.29
N ALA A 143 4.32 12.82 -1.42
CA ALA A 143 4.39 14.26 -1.67
C ALA A 143 5.85 14.74 -1.82
N PHE A 144 6.73 14.35 -0.91
CA PHE A 144 8.16 14.69 -1.00
C PHE A 144 8.80 14.13 -2.28
N ASN A 145 8.54 12.86 -2.58
CA ASN A 145 9.10 12.20 -3.75
C ASN A 145 8.62 12.85 -5.05
N PHE A 146 7.34 13.23 -5.12
CA PHE A 146 6.79 13.95 -6.28
C PHE A 146 7.49 15.31 -6.50
N LEU A 147 7.62 16.12 -5.45
CA LEU A 147 8.28 17.43 -5.53
C LEU A 147 9.76 17.26 -5.88
N SER A 148 10.45 16.32 -5.23
CA SER A 148 11.85 16.03 -5.49
C SER A 148 12.10 15.63 -6.95
N MET A 149 11.28 14.72 -7.48
CA MET A 149 11.38 14.28 -8.88
C MET A 149 11.03 15.40 -9.87
N SER A 150 10.00 16.18 -9.58
CA SER A 150 9.53 17.24 -10.48
C SER A 150 10.49 18.42 -10.53
N TRP A 151 11.06 18.81 -9.40
CA TRP A 151 11.84 20.03 -9.29
C TRP A 151 13.35 19.82 -9.37
N ARG A 152 13.88 18.74 -8.76
CA ARG A 152 15.33 18.48 -8.74
C ARG A 152 15.82 17.71 -9.95
N TYR A 153 15.12 16.64 -10.36
CA TYR A 153 15.64 15.74 -11.38
C TYR A 153 15.23 16.08 -12.81
N LYS A 154 14.06 16.71 -13.01
CA LYS A 154 13.62 17.05 -14.37
C LYS A 154 14.29 18.31 -14.93
N ASN A 155 14.69 19.24 -14.07
CA ASN A 155 15.19 20.54 -14.52
C ASN A 155 16.69 20.58 -14.77
N ALA A 156 17.46 19.53 -14.43
CA ALA A 156 18.91 19.42 -14.64
C ALA A 156 19.73 20.69 -14.21
N ILE A 157 19.15 21.51 -13.32
CA ILE A 157 19.73 22.78 -12.85
C ILE A 157 20.55 22.45 -11.60
N GLU A 158 21.77 22.95 -11.55
CA GLU A 158 22.60 22.89 -10.37
C GLU A 158 21.95 23.73 -9.25
N MET A 159 21.45 23.04 -8.22
CA MET A 159 20.68 23.69 -7.15
C MET A 159 21.59 24.45 -6.22
N SER A 160 21.23 25.71 -5.89
CA SER A 160 21.96 26.51 -4.92
C SER A 160 21.98 25.85 -3.52
N GLN A 161 22.95 26.20 -2.71
CA GLN A 161 23.04 25.73 -1.34
C GLN A 161 21.78 26.05 -0.52
N GLU A 162 21.22 27.24 -0.73
CA GLU A 162 19.98 27.69 -0.09
C GLU A 162 18.79 26.78 -0.47
N TRP A 163 18.67 26.44 -1.75
CA TRP A 163 17.66 25.51 -2.23
C TRP A 163 17.75 24.12 -1.56
N ASN A 164 18.97 23.59 -1.46
CA ASN A 164 19.19 22.30 -0.79
C ASN A 164 18.84 22.37 0.72
N GLN A 165 19.11 23.50 1.38
CA GLN A 165 18.71 23.72 2.77
C GLN A 165 17.19 23.76 2.92
N GLN A 166 16.47 24.47 2.04
CA GLN A 166 15.00 24.52 2.07
C GLN A 166 14.39 23.12 1.80
N PHE A 167 14.96 22.36 0.89
CA PHE A 167 14.52 20.98 0.63
C PHE A 167 14.75 20.07 1.84
N SER A 168 15.86 20.24 2.55
CA SER A 168 16.12 19.51 3.80
C SER A 168 15.13 19.88 4.90
N LYS A 169 14.78 21.17 5.02
CA LYS A 169 13.74 21.62 5.96
C LYS A 169 12.37 21.03 5.59
N LEU A 170 12.01 21.03 4.30
CA LEU A 170 10.77 20.41 3.83
C LEU A 170 10.72 18.92 4.24
N SER A 171 11.80 18.17 3.99
CA SER A 171 11.90 16.76 4.38
C SER A 171 11.70 16.57 5.88
N SER A 172 12.38 17.37 6.72
CA SER A 172 12.24 17.28 8.19
C SER A 172 10.84 17.64 8.67
N THR A 173 10.21 18.65 8.07
CA THR A 173 8.83 19.05 8.40
C THR A 173 7.83 17.94 8.06
N LEU A 174 7.93 17.34 6.87
CA LEU A 174 7.07 16.22 6.48
C LEU A 174 7.25 15.01 7.39
N ASN A 175 8.48 14.72 7.84
CA ASN A 175 8.73 13.67 8.82
C ASN A 175 8.07 13.96 10.18
N THR A 176 8.08 15.21 10.61
CA THR A 176 7.40 15.63 11.86
C THR A 176 5.88 15.45 11.72
N LEU A 177 5.31 15.88 10.59
CA LEU A 177 3.88 15.71 10.31
C LEU A 177 3.51 14.21 10.26
N GLU A 178 4.31 13.38 9.64
CA GLU A 178 4.12 11.93 9.61
C GLU A 178 4.10 11.31 11.01
N SER A 179 4.99 11.77 11.90
CA SER A 179 5.02 11.31 13.30
C SER A 179 3.76 11.73 14.06
N ILE A 180 3.28 12.95 13.85
CA ILE A 180 2.04 13.46 14.46
C ILE A 180 0.85 12.64 13.98
N VAL A 181 0.72 12.43 12.67
CA VAL A 181 -0.38 11.65 12.08
C VAL A 181 -0.35 10.20 12.56
N SER A 182 0.84 9.59 12.65
CA SER A 182 0.99 8.23 13.20
C SER A 182 0.54 8.15 14.66
N SER A 183 0.86 9.16 15.48
CA SER A 183 0.41 9.23 16.87
C SER A 183 -1.11 9.39 16.99
N LEU A 184 -1.70 10.28 16.17
CA LEU A 184 -3.16 10.47 16.13
C LEU A 184 -3.88 9.19 15.66
N HIS A 185 -3.33 8.52 14.64
CA HIS A 185 -3.88 7.24 14.17
C HIS A 185 -3.81 6.17 15.25
N SER A 186 -2.71 6.05 15.99
CA SER A 186 -2.59 5.10 17.11
C SER A 186 -3.63 5.39 18.19
N GLN A 187 -3.81 6.65 18.57
CA GLN A 187 -4.84 7.06 19.55
C GLN A 187 -6.26 6.75 19.05
N LEU A 188 -6.53 6.96 17.75
CA LEU A 188 -7.80 6.60 17.14
C LEU A 188 -8.04 5.09 17.22
N VAL A 189 -7.04 4.27 16.84
CA VAL A 189 -7.12 2.80 16.91
C VAL A 189 -7.34 2.34 18.36
N GLU A 190 -6.62 2.90 19.32
CA GLU A 190 -6.81 2.60 20.74
C GLU A 190 -8.20 2.98 21.23
N SER A 191 -8.70 4.17 20.86
CA SER A 191 -10.03 4.64 21.23
C SER A 191 -11.17 3.84 20.57
N THR A 192 -10.89 3.21 19.44
CA THR A 192 -11.84 2.32 18.73
C THR A 192 -11.67 0.85 19.14
N SER A 193 -10.67 0.51 19.97
CA SER A 193 -10.60 -0.82 20.59
C SER A 193 -11.73 -0.97 21.59
N VAL A 194 -12.66 -1.84 21.28
CA VAL A 194 -13.83 -2.10 22.14
C VAL A 194 -13.53 -3.29 23.04
N ASP A 195 -13.37 -3.02 24.34
CA ASP A 195 -13.21 -4.07 25.36
C ASP A 195 -14.49 -4.92 25.46
N ALA A 196 -14.32 -6.23 25.53
CA ALA A 196 -15.42 -7.20 25.58
C ALA A 196 -16.33 -7.01 26.82
N ASP A 197 -15.75 -6.59 27.93
CA ASP A 197 -16.47 -6.41 29.20
C ASP A 197 -17.08 -5.02 29.36
N SER A 198 -16.75 -4.09 28.48
CA SER A 198 -17.31 -2.73 28.50
C SER A 198 -18.78 -2.74 28.08
N PRO A 199 -19.59 -1.80 28.63
CA PRO A 199 -21.00 -1.68 28.25
C PRO A 199 -21.19 -1.45 26.74
N LEU A 200 -22.22 -2.05 26.19
CA LEU A 200 -22.61 -1.81 24.79
C LEU A 200 -23.13 -0.38 24.65
N THR A 201 -22.47 0.42 23.82
CA THR A 201 -22.84 1.79 23.47
C THR A 201 -23.06 1.94 21.98
N PRO A 202 -23.76 2.98 21.49
CA PRO A 202 -23.88 3.24 20.05
C PRO A 202 -22.52 3.35 19.36
N HIS A 203 -21.53 3.96 20.03
CA HIS A 203 -20.17 4.04 19.53
C HIS A 203 -19.52 2.64 19.41
N SER A 204 -19.54 1.85 20.48
CA SER A 204 -18.97 0.49 20.46
C SER A 204 -19.69 -0.43 19.46
N PHE A 205 -21.00 -0.27 19.31
CA PHE A 205 -21.78 -0.99 18.30
C PHE A 205 -21.28 -0.70 16.88
N ARG A 206 -21.10 0.59 16.52
CA ARG A 206 -20.55 0.99 15.20
C ARG A 206 -19.17 0.42 14.96
N VAL A 207 -18.30 0.43 15.97
CA VAL A 207 -16.95 -0.13 15.88
C VAL A 207 -17.01 -1.64 15.61
N ILE A 208 -17.85 -2.38 16.36
CA ILE A 208 -18.01 -3.82 16.18
C ILE A 208 -18.63 -4.13 14.80
N ALA A 209 -19.66 -3.39 14.39
CA ALA A 209 -20.29 -3.59 13.08
C ALA A 209 -19.28 -3.38 11.93
N LYS A 210 -18.43 -2.36 12.04
CA LYS A 210 -17.36 -2.15 11.06
C LYS A 210 -16.29 -3.27 11.10
N GLN A 211 -15.91 -3.74 12.28
CA GLN A 211 -14.89 -4.77 12.45
C GLN A 211 -15.34 -6.16 11.99
N GLU A 212 -16.59 -6.54 12.32
CA GLU A 212 -17.08 -7.90 12.07
C GLU A 212 -17.77 -8.03 10.70
N PHE A 213 -18.38 -6.95 10.18
CA PHE A 213 -19.20 -6.98 8.94
C PHE A 213 -18.72 -6.01 7.86
N ASN A 214 -17.74 -5.17 8.16
CA ASN A 214 -17.29 -4.07 7.28
C ASN A 214 -18.44 -3.09 6.92
N GLU A 215 -19.45 -2.96 7.79
CA GLU A 215 -20.57 -2.06 7.61
C GLU A 215 -20.39 -0.75 8.35
N GLN A 216 -20.70 0.36 7.67
CA GLN A 216 -20.78 1.68 8.29
C GLN A 216 -22.23 1.95 8.67
N ILE A 217 -22.47 2.05 9.98
CA ILE A 217 -23.79 2.35 10.55
C ILE A 217 -23.74 3.78 11.09
N ASP A 218 -24.79 4.59 10.83
CA ASP A 218 -24.86 5.93 11.42
C ASP A 218 -25.13 5.86 12.94
N ILE A 219 -25.07 7.02 13.61
CA ILE A 219 -25.19 7.05 15.08
C ILE A 219 -26.63 6.80 15.55
N ASP A 220 -27.61 7.19 14.75
CA ASP A 220 -29.02 7.05 15.10
C ASP A 220 -29.43 5.58 14.97
N ASP A 221 -29.11 4.93 13.87
CA ASP A 221 -29.30 3.50 13.66
C ASP A 221 -28.55 2.67 14.71
N ALA A 222 -27.30 3.00 15.02
CA ALA A 222 -26.54 2.34 16.08
C ALA A 222 -27.20 2.49 17.45
N THR A 223 -27.83 3.63 17.73
CA THR A 223 -28.57 3.88 18.98
C THR A 223 -29.80 2.96 19.08
N ASP A 224 -30.54 2.80 18.01
CA ASP A 224 -31.70 1.93 17.97
C ASP A 224 -31.33 0.46 18.07
N TYR A 225 -30.26 0.03 17.37
CA TYR A 225 -29.71 -1.31 17.49
C TYR A 225 -29.22 -1.60 18.92
N CYS A 226 -28.48 -0.69 19.55
CA CYS A 226 -28.04 -0.87 20.94
C CYS A 226 -29.21 -1.04 21.91
N ARG A 227 -30.27 -0.25 21.74
CA ARG A 227 -31.48 -0.37 22.56
C ARG A 227 -32.13 -1.72 22.35
N TRP A 228 -32.26 -2.17 21.11
CA TRP A 228 -32.85 -3.46 20.78
C TRP A 228 -32.04 -4.62 21.37
N TYR A 229 -30.72 -4.64 21.16
CA TYR A 229 -29.83 -5.68 21.70
C TYR A 229 -29.80 -5.69 23.24
N SER A 230 -29.85 -4.52 23.87
CA SER A 230 -29.93 -4.44 25.34
C SER A 230 -31.22 -5.05 25.88
N ASN A 231 -32.33 -4.93 25.17
CA ASN A 231 -33.62 -5.51 25.54
C ASN A 231 -33.62 -7.04 25.48
N ILE A 232 -32.82 -7.66 24.64
CA ILE A 232 -32.64 -9.12 24.54
C ILE A 232 -31.47 -9.64 25.40
N GLY A 233 -30.90 -8.82 26.28
CA GLY A 233 -29.89 -9.23 27.27
C GLY A 233 -28.43 -9.01 26.83
N CYS A 234 -28.18 -8.43 25.66
CA CYS A 234 -26.84 -8.10 25.20
C CYS A 234 -26.39 -6.75 25.79
N LYS A 235 -25.78 -6.79 26.98
CA LYS A 235 -25.40 -5.56 27.76
C LYS A 235 -23.92 -5.19 27.63
N ALA A 236 -23.08 -6.09 27.12
CA ALA A 236 -21.66 -5.86 26.94
C ALA A 236 -21.22 -6.17 25.50
N ASN A 237 -20.12 -5.59 25.09
CA ASN A 237 -19.57 -5.72 23.73
C ASN A 237 -19.22 -7.17 23.39
N GLY A 238 -18.72 -7.93 24.36
CA GLY A 238 -18.42 -9.36 24.20
C GLY A 238 -19.66 -10.21 23.91
N HIS A 239 -20.79 -9.83 24.49
CA HIS A 239 -22.09 -10.49 24.22
C HIS A 239 -22.51 -10.25 22.76
N LEU A 240 -22.36 -9.03 22.26
CA LEU A 240 -22.66 -8.71 20.86
C LEU A 240 -21.82 -9.53 19.89
N ARG A 241 -20.50 -9.59 20.12
CA ARG A 241 -19.59 -10.42 19.29
C ARG A 241 -19.94 -11.90 19.32
N GLY A 242 -20.37 -12.41 20.48
CA GLY A 242 -20.83 -13.81 20.62
C GLY A 242 -22.12 -14.12 19.89
N PHE A 243 -22.95 -13.12 19.62
CA PHE A 243 -24.24 -13.27 18.92
C PHE A 243 -24.04 -13.49 17.40
N PHE A 244 -22.92 -13.03 16.88
CA PHE A 244 -22.59 -13.06 15.44
C PHE A 244 -21.59 -14.14 15.04
N ARG A 245 -21.11 -14.94 16.00
CA ARG A 245 -20.30 -16.13 15.77
C ARG A 245 -21.15 -17.39 15.82
#